data_b71353caf062194a95fa1283dd983d33
#
_entry.id   b71353caf062194a95fa1283dd983d33
#
_cell.length_a   1.000
_cell.length_b   1.000
_cell.length_c   1.000
_cell.angle_alpha   90.00
_cell.angle_beta   90.00
_cell.angle_gamma   90.00
#
_symmetry.space_group_name_H-M   'P 1'
#
loop_
_entity.id
_entity.type
_entity.pdbx_description
1 polymer ?
#
loop_
_entity_poly.entity_id
_entity_poly.type
_entity_poly.pdbx_seq_one_letter_code
_entity_poly.pdbx_strand_id
1 'polypeptide(L)'
;MVFLLLVATYVVASVPVSFLLAKGFYGIDLRKCGSGNIGVSNLAKATSYWTAAPAVVFDMAKGAVPVWVAHLLGMGVLEQAGVGLVAVIGHNWPLFLRFNGGRGVMTTLAVTLALPLVNGYFPWEIVAFLVLTAILLRLVHSTPIAVEAAIAATPLVSWLSGKPLAMTLSFLAMFLLLVSRRLLAPRTVESAGVSRTELLFNRLFLDRDIRDGRAWVNRGLNTAECRKHERPKSHSN
;
A
#
# COMPACT_ATOMS: atom_id res chain seq x y z
N MET A 1 28.27 -3.68 -0.54
CA MET A 1 27.48 -2.43 -0.53
C MET A 1 26.00 -2.69 -0.82
N VAL A 2 25.62 -3.34 -1.93
CA VAL A 2 24.22 -3.65 -2.29
C VAL A 2 23.47 -4.38 -1.16
N PHE A 3 24.04 -5.47 -0.62
CA PHE A 3 23.43 -6.23 0.48
C PHE A 3 23.11 -5.37 1.71
N LEU A 4 24.04 -4.50 2.12
CA LEU A 4 23.82 -3.60 3.26
C LEU A 4 22.65 -2.64 3.00
N LEU A 5 22.55 -2.08 1.77
CA LEU A 5 21.46 -1.19 1.39
C LEU A 5 20.11 -1.93 1.36
N LEU A 6 20.07 -3.18 0.87
CA LEU A 6 18.86 -4.01 0.90
C LEU A 6 18.38 -4.24 2.34
N VAL A 7 19.28 -4.62 3.25
CA VAL A 7 18.95 -4.83 4.68
C VAL A 7 18.45 -3.54 5.32
N ALA A 8 19.17 -2.43 5.13
CA ALA A 8 18.77 -1.11 5.67
C ALA A 8 17.39 -0.69 5.12
N THR A 9 17.19 -0.86 3.81
CA THR A 9 15.90 -0.56 3.16
C THR A 9 14.75 -1.39 3.76
N TYR A 10 14.96 -2.70 3.95
CA TYR A 10 13.94 -3.55 4.54
C TYR A 10 13.60 -3.11 5.97
N VAL A 11 14.59 -2.82 6.80
CA VAL A 11 14.38 -2.39 8.20
C VAL A 11 13.63 -1.06 8.25
N VAL A 12 14.07 -0.05 7.48
CA VAL A 12 13.39 1.26 7.41
C VAL A 12 11.97 1.12 6.84
N ALA A 13 11.81 0.37 5.76
CA ALA A 13 10.50 0.16 5.15
C ALA A 13 9.53 -0.63 6.05
N SER A 14 10.06 -1.42 7.00
CA SER A 14 9.28 -2.15 8.00
C SER A 14 8.70 -1.25 9.10
N VAL A 15 9.09 0.02 9.21
CA VAL A 15 8.53 0.95 10.21
C VAL A 15 7.08 1.28 9.87
N PRO A 16 6.08 0.88 10.69
CA PRO A 16 4.67 1.02 10.38
C PRO A 16 4.11 2.35 10.89
N VAL A 17 4.47 3.47 10.26
CA VAL A 17 4.15 4.83 10.74
C VAL A 17 2.65 5.03 10.93
N SER A 18 1.80 4.57 10.01
CA SER A 18 0.34 4.65 10.16
C SER A 18 -0.16 3.99 11.46
N PHE A 19 0.39 2.82 11.80
CA PHE A 19 0.05 2.12 13.06
C PHE A 19 0.57 2.88 14.28
N LEU A 20 1.80 3.38 14.22
CA LEU A 20 2.42 4.13 15.32
C LEU A 20 1.66 5.44 15.62
N LEU A 21 1.26 6.19 14.59
CA LEU A 21 0.46 7.41 14.74
C LEU A 21 -0.91 7.10 15.36
N ALA A 22 -1.62 6.08 14.85
CA ALA A 22 -2.91 5.68 15.40
C ALA A 22 -2.79 5.25 16.86
N LYS A 23 -1.80 4.41 17.19
CA LYS A 23 -1.62 3.88 18.54
C LYS A 23 -1.10 4.92 19.51
N GLY A 24 -0.11 5.73 19.09
CA GLY A 24 0.54 6.73 19.95
C GLY A 24 -0.34 7.93 20.28
N PHE A 25 -1.02 8.51 19.26
CA PHE A 25 -1.82 9.73 19.48
C PHE A 25 -3.29 9.46 19.83
N TYR A 26 -3.84 8.32 19.40
CA TYR A 26 -5.27 8.03 19.53
C TYR A 26 -5.57 6.75 20.33
N GLY A 27 -4.56 5.97 20.72
CA GLY A 27 -4.77 4.70 21.40
C GLY A 27 -5.41 3.60 20.54
N ILE A 28 -5.59 3.85 19.22
CA ILE A 28 -6.31 2.98 18.28
C ILE A 28 -5.38 1.91 17.71
N ASP A 29 -5.81 0.65 17.77
CA ASP A 29 -5.17 -0.44 17.01
C ASP A 29 -5.84 -0.59 15.63
N LEU A 30 -5.19 -0.08 14.58
CA LEU A 30 -5.72 -0.12 13.20
C LEU A 30 -6.04 -1.54 12.70
N ARG A 31 -5.44 -2.58 13.26
CA ARG A 31 -5.72 -3.98 12.89
C ARG A 31 -7.11 -4.42 13.33
N LYS A 32 -7.67 -3.73 14.32
CA LYS A 32 -8.99 -4.00 14.92
C LYS A 32 -10.05 -3.00 14.46
N CYS A 33 -9.67 -1.94 13.73
CA CYS A 33 -10.54 -0.84 13.34
C CYS A 33 -10.73 -0.74 11.83
N GLY A 34 -11.92 -0.41 11.39
CA GLY A 34 -12.25 -0.18 9.99
C GLY A 34 -11.93 -1.40 9.11
N SER A 35 -11.14 -1.20 8.05
CA SER A 35 -10.73 -2.30 7.17
C SER A 35 -9.76 -3.30 7.81
N GLY A 36 -9.21 -3.02 8.99
CA GLY A 36 -8.17 -3.82 9.64
C GLY A 36 -6.80 -3.71 8.97
N ASN A 37 -6.68 -2.92 7.90
CA ASN A 37 -5.41 -2.66 7.25
C ASN A 37 -4.66 -1.53 7.98
N ILE A 38 -3.34 -1.69 8.18
CA ILE A 38 -2.50 -0.67 8.81
C ILE A 38 -2.04 0.45 7.85
N GLY A 39 -2.68 0.57 6.69
CA GLY A 39 -2.32 1.58 5.69
C GLY A 39 -2.96 2.94 5.96
N VAL A 40 -2.44 3.95 5.26
CA VAL A 40 -2.84 5.36 5.33
C VAL A 40 -4.35 5.59 5.18
N SER A 41 -5.01 4.88 4.25
CA SER A 41 -6.46 5.03 4.03
C SER A 41 -7.30 4.65 5.26
N ASN A 42 -6.89 3.61 5.99
CA ASN A 42 -7.57 3.21 7.22
C ASN A 42 -7.27 4.19 8.36
N LEU A 43 -6.02 4.67 8.46
CA LEU A 43 -5.63 5.71 9.41
C LEU A 43 -6.47 6.98 9.21
N ALA A 44 -6.59 7.47 7.96
CA ALA A 44 -7.37 8.67 7.64
C ALA A 44 -8.84 8.54 8.05
N LYS A 45 -9.45 7.36 7.83
CA LYS A 45 -10.85 7.08 8.23
C LYS A 45 -11.02 6.94 9.74
N ALA A 46 -10.04 6.35 10.42
CA ALA A 46 -10.09 6.15 11.86
C ALA A 46 -9.75 7.41 12.68
N THR A 47 -9.08 8.39 12.06
CA THR A 47 -8.60 9.61 12.73
C THR A 47 -8.93 10.86 11.91
N SER A 48 -7.99 11.32 11.08
CA SER A 48 -8.17 12.45 10.16
C SER A 48 -7.17 12.38 9.00
N TYR A 49 -7.45 13.14 7.93
CA TYR A 49 -6.50 13.30 6.81
C TYR A 49 -5.20 13.97 7.25
N TRP A 50 -5.23 14.89 8.18
CA TRP A 50 -4.05 15.57 8.72
C TRP A 50 -3.14 14.62 9.50
N THR A 51 -3.72 13.70 10.27
CA THR A 51 -2.96 12.65 10.95
C THR A 51 -2.35 11.65 9.95
N ALA A 52 -3.03 11.41 8.85
CA ALA A 52 -2.57 10.48 7.83
C ALA A 52 -1.46 11.06 6.93
N ALA A 53 -1.39 12.39 6.76
CA ALA A 53 -0.44 13.04 5.88
C ALA A 53 1.04 12.68 6.16
N PRO A 54 1.55 12.70 7.41
CA PRO A 54 2.91 12.25 7.69
C PRO A 54 3.18 10.79 7.30
N ALA A 55 2.17 9.91 7.46
CA ALA A 55 2.29 8.53 7.05
C ALA A 55 2.35 8.36 5.53
N VAL A 56 1.61 9.19 4.76
CA VAL A 56 1.73 9.24 3.29
C VAL A 56 3.15 9.61 2.89
N VAL A 57 3.67 10.71 3.46
CA VAL A 57 5.02 11.19 3.15
C VAL A 57 6.07 10.12 3.47
N PHE A 58 5.96 9.48 4.63
CA PHE A 58 6.90 8.43 5.02
C PHE A 58 6.78 7.19 4.11
N ASP A 59 5.57 6.74 3.78
CA ASP A 59 5.35 5.58 2.90
C ASP A 59 5.85 5.83 1.48
N MET A 60 5.79 7.08 1.00
CA MET A 60 6.42 7.48 -0.26
C MET A 60 7.94 7.58 -0.13
N ALA A 61 8.44 8.23 0.92
CA ALA A 61 9.88 8.40 1.14
C ALA A 61 10.60 7.07 1.24
N LYS A 62 10.08 6.10 2.00
CA LYS A 62 10.71 4.78 2.14
C LYS A 62 10.75 3.95 0.85
N GLY A 63 9.92 4.32 -0.16
CA GLY A 63 10.00 3.76 -1.51
C GLY A 63 11.00 4.49 -2.40
N ALA A 64 10.91 5.81 -2.46
CA ALA A 64 11.70 6.64 -3.37
C ALA A 64 13.16 6.81 -2.91
N VAL A 65 13.38 7.13 -1.62
CA VAL A 65 14.71 7.47 -1.10
C VAL A 65 15.74 6.34 -1.29
N PRO A 66 15.44 5.06 -0.97
CA PRO A 66 16.41 3.99 -1.18
C PRO A 66 16.79 3.80 -2.66
N VAL A 67 15.85 4.01 -3.59
CA VAL A 67 16.13 3.98 -5.04
C VAL A 67 17.07 5.12 -5.44
N TRP A 68 16.83 6.32 -4.93
CA TRP A 68 17.73 7.45 -5.13
C TRP A 68 19.12 7.21 -4.55
N VAL A 69 19.21 6.67 -3.34
CA VAL A 69 20.49 6.32 -2.71
C VAL A 69 21.23 5.29 -3.55
N ALA A 70 20.55 4.24 -4.04
CA ALA A 70 21.17 3.25 -4.91
C ALA A 70 21.72 3.89 -6.19
N HIS A 71 20.98 4.83 -6.80
CA HIS A 71 21.45 5.57 -7.97
C HIS A 71 22.70 6.43 -7.65
N LEU A 72 22.69 7.20 -6.55
CA LEU A 72 23.83 8.02 -6.12
C LEU A 72 25.08 7.20 -5.81
N LEU A 73 24.91 5.95 -5.38
CA LEU A 73 25.99 4.99 -5.16
C LEU A 73 26.49 4.32 -6.47
N GLY A 74 26.00 4.76 -7.64
CA GLY A 74 26.40 4.23 -8.95
C GLY A 74 25.89 2.83 -9.25
N MET A 75 24.86 2.35 -8.54
CA MET A 75 24.25 1.05 -8.78
C MET A 75 23.46 1.05 -10.09
N GLY A 76 23.47 -0.07 -10.82
CA GLY A 76 22.71 -0.23 -12.07
C GLY A 76 21.20 -0.31 -11.84
N VAL A 77 20.43 -0.28 -12.91
CA VAL A 77 18.94 -0.30 -12.89
C VAL A 77 18.40 -1.53 -12.17
N LEU A 78 19.06 -2.68 -12.31
CA LEU A 78 18.63 -3.93 -11.69
C LEU A 78 18.74 -3.87 -10.14
N GLU A 79 19.85 -3.35 -9.63
CA GLU A 79 20.06 -3.18 -8.18
C GLU A 79 19.11 -2.13 -7.61
N GLN A 80 18.92 -1.01 -8.30
CA GLN A 80 17.93 0.03 -7.93
C GLN A 80 16.51 -0.55 -7.86
N ALA A 81 16.12 -1.35 -8.86
CA ALA A 81 14.85 -2.06 -8.89
C ALA A 81 14.71 -3.04 -7.72
N GLY A 82 15.78 -3.81 -7.43
CA GLY A 82 15.84 -4.72 -6.29
C GLY A 82 15.64 -4.01 -4.95
N VAL A 83 16.27 -2.85 -4.76
CA VAL A 83 16.10 -2.00 -3.58
C VAL A 83 14.65 -1.50 -3.46
N GLY A 84 14.04 -1.06 -4.57
CA GLY A 84 12.63 -0.68 -4.62
C GLY A 84 11.68 -1.82 -4.25
N LEU A 85 11.93 -3.03 -4.77
CA LEU A 85 11.16 -4.23 -4.42
C LEU A 85 11.26 -4.55 -2.91
N VAL A 86 12.45 -4.45 -2.34
CA VAL A 86 12.67 -4.68 -0.90
C VAL A 86 11.93 -3.64 -0.06
N ALA A 87 11.85 -2.38 -0.50
CA ALA A 87 11.03 -1.35 0.17
C ALA A 87 9.53 -1.74 0.20
N VAL A 88 8.99 -2.25 -0.91
CA VAL A 88 7.60 -2.74 -0.97
C VAL A 88 7.41 -3.98 -0.08
N ILE A 89 8.36 -4.91 -0.08
CA ILE A 89 8.33 -6.10 0.79
C ILE A 89 8.32 -5.68 2.26
N GLY A 90 9.20 -4.76 2.67
CA GLY A 90 9.28 -4.25 4.05
C GLY A 90 7.98 -3.58 4.51
N HIS A 91 7.30 -2.83 3.61
CA HIS A 91 5.98 -2.26 3.91
C HIS A 91 4.90 -3.34 4.06
N ASN A 92 4.88 -4.35 3.18
CA ASN A 92 3.85 -5.38 3.13
C ASN A 92 4.01 -6.42 4.25
N TRP A 93 5.25 -6.77 4.56
CA TRP A 93 5.63 -7.75 5.59
C TRP A 93 6.66 -7.16 6.55
N PRO A 94 6.25 -6.17 7.39
CA PRO A 94 7.16 -5.47 8.29
C PRO A 94 7.59 -6.36 9.45
N LEU A 95 8.88 -6.33 9.76
CA LEU A 95 9.47 -7.04 10.88
C LEU A 95 8.78 -6.70 12.22
N PHE A 96 8.51 -5.40 12.44
CA PHE A 96 8.00 -4.88 13.71
C PHE A 96 6.52 -5.23 13.99
N LEU A 97 5.78 -5.73 13.00
CA LEU A 97 4.38 -6.17 13.15
C LEU A 97 4.19 -7.66 12.84
N ARG A 98 5.21 -8.48 13.09
CA ARG A 98 5.18 -9.93 12.83
C ARG A 98 4.73 -10.22 11.40
N PHE A 99 5.30 -9.51 10.44
CA PHE A 99 5.04 -9.64 9.01
C PHE A 99 3.59 -9.37 8.56
N ASN A 100 2.83 -8.62 9.36
CA ASN A 100 1.45 -8.26 9.01
C ASN A 100 1.32 -6.75 8.76
N GLY A 101 1.72 -6.32 7.57
CA GLY A 101 1.83 -4.92 7.16
C GLY A 101 0.65 -4.36 6.36
N GLY A 102 0.92 -3.28 5.63
CA GLY A 102 -0.01 -2.60 4.74
C GLY A 102 -0.19 -3.30 3.39
N ARG A 103 -0.78 -2.59 2.42
CA ARG A 103 -0.96 -3.05 1.02
C ARG A 103 0.12 -2.55 0.07
N GLY A 104 1.02 -1.68 0.50
CA GLY A 104 2.17 -1.23 -0.27
C GLY A 104 1.92 -0.25 -1.41
N VAL A 105 0.69 0.22 -1.62
CA VAL A 105 0.32 1.06 -2.78
C VAL A 105 1.17 2.34 -2.84
N MET A 106 1.26 3.12 -1.75
CA MET A 106 2.03 4.38 -1.75
C MET A 106 3.52 4.15 -1.95
N THR A 107 4.08 3.10 -1.35
CA THR A 107 5.50 2.72 -1.53
C THR A 107 5.77 2.28 -2.96
N THR A 108 4.87 1.47 -3.55
CA THR A 108 4.95 1.07 -4.97
C THR A 108 4.91 2.27 -5.91
N LEU A 109 3.96 3.19 -5.71
CA LEU A 109 3.86 4.40 -6.55
C LEU A 109 5.12 5.26 -6.45
N ALA A 110 5.71 5.37 -5.26
CA ALA A 110 6.95 6.12 -5.06
C ALA A 110 8.14 5.48 -5.79
N VAL A 111 8.26 4.15 -5.77
CA VAL A 111 9.28 3.43 -6.57
C VAL A 111 9.01 3.58 -8.06
N THR A 112 7.73 3.46 -8.49
CA THR A 112 7.32 3.61 -9.89
C THR A 112 7.59 5.02 -10.42
N LEU A 113 7.57 6.03 -9.56
CA LEU A 113 7.97 7.39 -9.89
C LEU A 113 9.50 7.54 -9.92
N ALA A 114 10.17 7.11 -8.85
CA ALA A 114 11.59 7.38 -8.65
C ALA A 114 12.48 6.62 -9.63
N LEU A 115 12.22 5.32 -9.87
CA LEU A 115 13.09 4.46 -10.67
C LEU A 115 13.26 4.94 -12.12
N PRO A 116 12.22 5.34 -12.86
CA PRO A 116 12.40 5.97 -14.17
C PRO A 116 13.14 7.30 -14.08
N LEU A 117 12.72 8.19 -13.16
CA LEU A 117 13.26 9.55 -13.05
C LEU A 117 14.78 9.57 -12.83
N VAL A 118 15.29 8.77 -11.88
CA VAL A 118 16.73 8.73 -11.58
C VAL A 118 17.55 8.17 -12.75
N ASN A 119 16.91 7.43 -13.67
CA ASN A 119 17.54 6.85 -14.87
C ASN A 119 17.25 7.65 -16.16
N GLY A 120 16.73 8.88 -16.04
CA GLY A 120 16.52 9.78 -17.19
C GLY A 120 15.27 9.46 -18.04
N TYR A 121 14.34 8.64 -17.54
CA TYR A 121 13.09 8.32 -18.24
C TYR A 121 11.91 9.12 -17.65
N PHE A 122 11.00 9.54 -18.52
CA PHE A 122 9.75 10.13 -18.07
C PHE A 122 8.83 9.03 -17.47
N PRO A 123 8.21 9.24 -16.29
CA PRO A 123 7.43 8.21 -15.57
C PRO A 123 5.99 8.08 -16.12
N TRP A 124 5.85 7.63 -17.36
CA TRP A 124 4.53 7.41 -18.01
C TRP A 124 3.63 6.48 -17.21
N GLU A 125 4.19 5.57 -16.41
CA GLU A 125 3.48 4.65 -15.52
C GLU A 125 2.64 5.40 -14.49
N ILE A 126 3.14 6.51 -13.95
CA ILE A 126 2.40 7.34 -12.98
C ILE A 126 1.27 8.08 -13.69
N VAL A 127 1.51 8.61 -14.88
CA VAL A 127 0.46 9.25 -15.68
C VAL A 127 -0.66 8.25 -16.00
N ALA A 128 -0.31 7.08 -16.48
CA ALA A 128 -1.26 6.01 -16.76
C ALA A 128 -2.01 5.56 -15.50
N PHE A 129 -1.31 5.41 -14.37
CA PHE A 129 -1.94 5.08 -13.09
C PHE A 129 -3.00 6.12 -12.69
N LEU A 130 -2.69 7.40 -12.76
CA LEU A 130 -3.61 8.48 -12.38
C LEU A 130 -4.83 8.52 -13.31
N VAL A 131 -4.61 8.46 -14.62
CA VAL A 131 -5.66 8.49 -15.63
C VAL A 131 -6.57 7.27 -15.51
N LEU A 132 -6.00 6.06 -15.48
CA LEU A 132 -6.78 4.81 -15.36
C LEU A 132 -7.53 4.75 -14.04
N THR A 133 -6.90 5.14 -12.92
CA THR A 133 -7.59 5.19 -11.63
C THR A 133 -8.79 6.15 -11.68
N ALA A 134 -8.64 7.35 -12.25
CA ALA A 134 -9.73 8.32 -12.36
C ALA A 134 -10.89 7.80 -13.22
N ILE A 135 -10.57 7.18 -14.38
CA ILE A 135 -11.58 6.58 -15.28
C ILE A 135 -12.30 5.43 -14.58
N LEU A 136 -11.55 4.48 -14.00
CA LEU A 136 -12.12 3.29 -13.39
C LEU A 136 -12.91 3.62 -12.12
N LEU A 137 -12.54 4.63 -11.35
CA LEU A 137 -13.35 5.09 -10.21
C LEU A 137 -14.71 5.61 -10.66
N ARG A 138 -14.79 6.26 -11.81
CA ARG A 138 -16.09 6.72 -12.38
C ARG A 138 -16.94 5.59 -12.94
N LEU A 139 -16.30 4.57 -13.54
CA LEU A 139 -17.02 3.46 -14.18
C LEU A 139 -17.43 2.37 -13.18
N VAL A 140 -16.53 1.98 -12.28
CA VAL A 140 -16.71 0.80 -11.41
C VAL A 140 -17.12 1.18 -9.98
N HIS A 141 -16.94 2.44 -9.57
CA HIS A 141 -17.22 2.95 -8.22
C HIS A 141 -16.54 2.14 -7.10
N SER A 142 -15.40 1.51 -7.39
CA SER A 142 -14.64 0.66 -6.47
C SER A 142 -13.16 1.04 -6.46
N THR A 143 -12.71 1.69 -5.37
CA THR A 143 -11.30 2.07 -5.20
C THR A 143 -10.33 0.88 -5.27
N PRO A 144 -10.59 -0.27 -4.63
CA PRO A 144 -9.69 -1.41 -4.72
C PRO A 144 -9.48 -1.93 -6.15
N ILE A 145 -10.55 -2.00 -6.94
CA ILE A 145 -10.49 -2.46 -8.34
C ILE A 145 -9.75 -1.43 -9.20
N ALA A 146 -10.09 -0.15 -9.06
CA ALA A 146 -9.50 0.91 -9.86
C ALA A 146 -7.98 1.01 -9.65
N VAL A 147 -7.54 1.01 -8.39
CA VAL A 147 -6.12 1.10 -8.03
C VAL A 147 -5.35 -0.14 -8.50
N GLU A 148 -5.91 -1.35 -8.29
CA GLU A 148 -5.24 -2.59 -8.68
C GLU A 148 -5.08 -2.71 -10.19
N ALA A 149 -6.14 -2.43 -10.94
CA ALA A 149 -6.10 -2.47 -12.39
C ALA A 149 -5.13 -1.41 -12.97
N ALA A 150 -5.08 -0.22 -12.37
CA ALA A 150 -4.13 0.82 -12.77
C ALA A 150 -2.67 0.43 -12.49
N ILE A 151 -2.40 -0.25 -11.36
CA ILE A 151 -1.05 -0.79 -11.07
C ILE A 151 -0.72 -1.95 -12.02
N ALA A 152 -1.69 -2.82 -12.32
CA ALA A 152 -1.49 -3.92 -13.28
C ALA A 152 -1.09 -3.43 -14.69
N ALA A 153 -1.48 -2.22 -15.06
CA ALA A 153 -1.11 -1.62 -16.34
C ALA A 153 0.34 -1.09 -16.36
N THR A 154 0.97 -0.83 -15.21
CA THR A 154 2.29 -0.17 -15.16
C THR A 154 3.42 -0.95 -15.88
N PRO A 155 3.54 -2.29 -15.82
CA PRO A 155 4.55 -3.01 -16.59
C PRO A 155 4.32 -2.93 -18.10
N LEU A 156 3.06 -2.94 -18.55
CA LEU A 156 2.74 -2.77 -19.97
C LEU A 156 3.13 -1.37 -20.47
N VAL A 157 2.82 -0.33 -19.71
CA VAL A 157 3.19 1.06 -20.03
C VAL A 157 4.72 1.21 -20.06
N SER A 158 5.43 0.61 -19.11
CA SER A 158 6.90 0.59 -19.10
C SER A 158 7.48 -0.04 -20.36
N TRP A 159 6.96 -1.20 -20.75
CA TRP A 159 7.40 -1.91 -21.96
C TRP A 159 7.12 -1.11 -23.23
N LEU A 160 5.90 -0.58 -23.38
CA LEU A 160 5.52 0.24 -24.54
C LEU A 160 6.30 1.55 -24.62
N SER A 161 6.80 2.07 -23.50
CA SER A 161 7.64 3.27 -23.43
C SER A 161 9.12 2.99 -23.73
N GLY A 162 9.49 1.77 -24.13
CA GLY A 162 10.85 1.39 -24.50
C GLY A 162 11.84 1.38 -23.32
N LYS A 163 11.38 1.20 -22.09
CA LYS A 163 12.25 1.17 -20.91
C LYS A 163 13.02 -0.15 -20.79
N PRO A 164 14.14 -0.16 -20.06
CA PRO A 164 14.90 -1.38 -19.80
C PRO A 164 14.03 -2.49 -19.24
N LEU A 165 14.27 -3.74 -19.69
CA LEU A 165 13.52 -4.91 -19.23
C LEU A 165 13.52 -5.05 -17.70
N ALA A 166 14.62 -4.69 -17.05
CA ALA A 166 14.73 -4.71 -15.58
C ALA A 166 13.67 -3.82 -14.90
N MET A 167 13.36 -2.63 -15.45
CA MET A 167 12.29 -1.77 -14.94
C MET A 167 10.91 -2.41 -15.15
N THR A 168 10.64 -2.89 -16.35
CA THR A 168 9.37 -3.54 -16.70
C THR A 168 9.10 -4.75 -15.79
N LEU A 169 10.09 -5.61 -15.62
CA LEU A 169 9.98 -6.77 -14.73
C LEU A 169 9.84 -6.38 -13.25
N SER A 170 10.47 -5.28 -12.82
CA SER A 170 10.30 -4.80 -11.45
C SER A 170 8.87 -4.31 -11.17
N PHE A 171 8.24 -3.61 -12.12
CA PHE A 171 6.84 -3.19 -11.99
C PHE A 171 5.88 -4.38 -11.99
N LEU A 172 6.15 -5.39 -12.81
CA LEU A 172 5.40 -6.65 -12.77
C LEU A 172 5.56 -7.35 -11.40
N ALA A 173 6.78 -7.43 -10.90
CA ALA A 173 7.04 -8.02 -9.59
C ALA A 173 6.35 -7.25 -8.46
N MET A 174 6.34 -5.91 -8.49
CA MET A 174 5.61 -5.08 -7.53
C MET A 174 4.11 -5.36 -7.57
N PHE A 175 3.51 -5.41 -8.76
CA PHE A 175 2.10 -5.79 -8.92
C PHE A 175 1.81 -7.16 -8.27
N LEU A 176 2.64 -8.17 -8.59
CA LEU A 176 2.49 -9.52 -8.02
C LEU A 176 2.66 -9.54 -6.48
N LEU A 177 3.56 -8.69 -5.93
CA LEU A 177 3.70 -8.53 -4.48
C LEU A 177 2.44 -7.93 -3.84
N LEU A 178 1.79 -6.95 -4.47
CA LEU A 178 0.55 -6.37 -3.97
C LEU A 178 -0.60 -7.39 -4.00
N VAL A 179 -0.75 -8.12 -5.10
CA VAL A 179 -1.71 -9.23 -5.23
C VAL A 179 -1.46 -10.29 -4.15
N SER A 180 -0.20 -10.73 -4.00
CA SER A 180 0.19 -11.72 -2.99
C SER A 180 -0.18 -11.24 -1.58
N ARG A 181 0.07 -9.95 -1.26
CA ARG A 181 -0.26 -9.39 0.04
C ARG A 181 -1.76 -9.38 0.33
N ARG A 182 -2.61 -9.18 -0.69
CA ARG A 182 -4.07 -9.29 -0.54
C ARG A 182 -4.51 -10.73 -0.28
N LEU A 183 -4.01 -11.65 -1.09
CA LEU A 183 -4.40 -13.06 -1.00
C LEU A 183 -3.93 -13.75 0.28
N LEU A 184 -2.71 -13.41 0.75
CA LEU A 184 -2.07 -13.97 1.95
C LEU A 184 -2.45 -13.25 3.25
N ALA A 185 -3.38 -12.29 3.21
CA ALA A 185 -3.85 -11.63 4.44
C ALA A 185 -4.42 -12.66 5.44
N PRO A 186 -4.18 -12.51 6.76
CA PRO A 186 -4.79 -13.36 7.77
C PRO A 186 -6.32 -13.40 7.62
N ARG A 187 -6.93 -14.56 7.86
CA ARG A 187 -8.39 -14.65 7.87
C ARG A 187 -8.96 -13.88 9.06
N THR A 188 -10.08 -13.23 8.82
CA THR A 188 -10.82 -12.53 9.88
C THR A 188 -11.93 -13.44 10.44
N VAL A 189 -12.46 -13.09 11.61
CA VAL A 189 -13.54 -13.86 12.25
C VAL A 189 -14.79 -13.86 11.36
N GLU A 190 -15.08 -12.74 10.69
CA GLU A 190 -16.23 -12.58 9.79
C GLU A 190 -16.13 -13.46 8.54
N SER A 191 -14.94 -13.92 8.19
CA SER A 191 -14.72 -14.83 7.06
C SER A 191 -14.89 -16.31 7.40
N ALA A 192 -15.26 -16.66 8.63
CA ALA A 192 -15.36 -18.05 9.08
C ALA A 192 -16.33 -18.89 8.25
N GLY A 193 -17.45 -18.29 7.79
CA GLY A 193 -18.46 -18.94 6.94
C GLY A 193 -18.26 -18.76 5.43
N VAL A 194 -17.20 -18.05 5.00
CA VAL A 194 -16.96 -17.77 3.57
C VAL A 194 -16.14 -18.89 2.94
N SER A 195 -16.60 -19.40 1.79
CA SER A 195 -15.87 -20.44 1.05
C SER A 195 -14.48 -19.92 0.61
N ARG A 196 -13.52 -20.85 0.43
CA ARG A 196 -12.15 -20.48 0.04
C ARG A 196 -12.10 -19.74 -1.29
N THR A 197 -12.90 -20.18 -2.27
CA THR A 197 -12.96 -19.54 -3.60
C THR A 197 -13.55 -18.13 -3.51
N GLU A 198 -14.65 -17.95 -2.79
CA GLU A 198 -15.26 -16.64 -2.57
C GLU A 198 -14.33 -15.69 -1.81
N LEU A 199 -13.61 -16.19 -0.81
CA LEU A 199 -12.63 -15.42 -0.06
C LEU A 199 -11.51 -14.90 -0.98
N LEU A 200 -10.94 -15.75 -1.82
CA LEU A 200 -9.89 -15.35 -2.76
C LEU A 200 -10.42 -14.34 -3.79
N PHE A 201 -11.62 -14.53 -4.31
CA PHE A 201 -12.26 -13.57 -5.21
C PHE A 201 -12.47 -12.21 -4.52
N ASN A 202 -13.05 -12.21 -3.33
CA ASN A 202 -13.29 -10.99 -2.57
C ASN A 202 -11.98 -10.24 -2.24
N ARG A 203 -10.93 -10.96 -1.88
CA ARG A 203 -9.60 -10.40 -1.61
C ARG A 203 -8.96 -9.78 -2.84
N LEU A 204 -9.03 -10.48 -3.96
CA LEU A 204 -8.44 -10.01 -5.21
C LEU A 204 -9.13 -8.73 -5.71
N PHE A 205 -10.46 -8.74 -5.83
CA PHE A 205 -11.18 -7.63 -6.45
C PHE A 205 -11.67 -6.56 -5.48
N LEU A 206 -12.01 -6.94 -4.25
CA LEU A 206 -12.63 -6.03 -3.29
C LEU A 206 -11.71 -5.62 -2.13
N ASP A 207 -10.52 -6.24 -2.01
CA ASP A 207 -9.57 -6.06 -0.90
C ASP A 207 -10.21 -6.26 0.48
N ARG A 208 -11.09 -7.26 0.60
CA ARG A 208 -11.83 -7.61 1.82
C ARG A 208 -12.23 -9.08 1.84
N ASP A 209 -12.60 -9.61 3.00
CA ASP A 209 -12.94 -11.03 3.14
C ASP A 209 -14.42 -11.36 2.84
N ILE A 210 -15.32 -10.36 2.93
CA ILE A 210 -16.75 -10.51 2.70
C ILE A 210 -17.24 -9.53 1.63
N ARG A 211 -18.36 -9.86 0.94
CA ARG A 211 -18.90 -9.00 -0.15
C ARG A 211 -19.47 -7.67 0.33
N ASP A 212 -20.09 -7.65 1.52
CA ASP A 212 -20.67 -6.42 2.06
C ASP A 212 -19.59 -5.46 2.55
N GLY A 213 -19.40 -4.37 1.81
CA GLY A 213 -18.41 -3.35 2.13
C GLY A 213 -18.75 -2.52 3.37
N ARG A 214 -20.04 -2.33 3.67
CA ARG A 214 -20.47 -1.59 4.87
C ARG A 214 -20.24 -2.45 6.11
N ALA A 215 -20.64 -3.71 6.08
CA ALA A 215 -20.37 -4.66 7.16
C ALA A 215 -18.86 -4.81 7.39
N TRP A 216 -18.05 -4.86 6.32
CA TRP A 216 -16.60 -4.94 6.41
C TRP A 216 -15.96 -3.75 7.12
N VAL A 217 -16.35 -2.52 6.78
CA VAL A 217 -15.80 -1.30 7.40
C VAL A 217 -16.32 -1.12 8.83
N ASN A 218 -17.60 -1.43 9.06
CA ASN A 218 -18.25 -1.20 10.36
C ASN A 218 -17.90 -2.26 11.41
N ARG A 219 -17.35 -3.42 11.03
CA ARG A 219 -16.99 -4.50 11.95
C ARG A 219 -16.11 -4.06 13.13
N GLY A 220 -15.21 -3.11 12.88
CA GLY A 220 -14.29 -2.60 13.91
C GLY A 220 -14.76 -1.31 14.59
N LEU A 221 -15.71 -0.57 14.00
CA LEU A 221 -16.20 0.69 14.57
C LEU A 221 -17.06 0.48 15.83
N ASN A 222 -17.63 -0.71 15.99
CA ASN A 222 -18.44 -1.08 17.15
C ASN A 222 -17.61 -1.56 18.36
N THR A 223 -16.30 -1.71 18.23
CA THR A 223 -15.43 -2.04 19.36
C THR A 223 -15.16 -0.82 20.21
N ALA A 224 -15.11 -0.98 21.54
CA ALA A 224 -14.82 0.10 22.48
C ALA A 224 -13.48 0.83 22.19
N GLU A 225 -12.54 0.15 21.53
CA GLU A 225 -11.24 0.70 21.15
C GLU A 225 -11.35 1.76 20.02
N CYS A 226 -12.35 1.65 19.11
CA CYS A 226 -12.54 2.59 18.02
C CYS A 226 -13.51 3.73 18.35
N ARG A 227 -14.44 3.53 19.30
CA ARG A 227 -15.43 4.53 19.72
C ARG A 227 -14.85 5.66 20.59
N LYS A 228 -13.67 5.52 21.15
CA LYS A 228 -13.08 6.51 22.08
C LYS A 228 -12.85 7.90 21.46
N HIS A 229 -13.04 8.07 20.14
CA HIS A 229 -12.77 9.34 19.45
C HIS A 229 -13.90 9.87 18.55
N GLU A 230 -15.11 9.31 18.60
CA GLU A 230 -16.25 10.09 18.14
C GLU A 230 -16.37 11.31 19.06
N ARG A 231 -15.97 12.50 18.56
CA ARG A 231 -16.28 13.76 19.27
C ARG A 231 -17.78 13.78 19.50
N PRO A 232 -18.25 14.10 20.72
CA PRO A 232 -19.67 14.33 20.92
C PRO A 232 -20.09 15.37 19.87
N LYS A 233 -21.09 15.03 19.05
CA LYS A 233 -21.73 16.00 18.17
C LYS A 233 -22.15 17.14 19.06
N SER A 234 -21.55 18.33 18.89
CA SER A 234 -22.06 19.54 19.52
C SER A 234 -23.50 19.66 19.08
N HIS A 235 -24.44 19.37 19.98
CA HIS A 235 -25.82 19.81 19.82
C HIS A 235 -25.76 21.33 19.83
N SER A 236 -25.70 21.93 18.64
CA SER A 236 -26.07 23.33 18.48
C SER A 236 -27.59 23.38 18.57
N ASN A 237 -28.08 23.83 19.74
CA ASN A 237 -29.44 24.36 19.88
C ASN A 237 -29.63 25.58 18.96
#